data_c7e306c50ae86ec1ef4a0dc679632c40
#
_entry.id   c7e306c50ae86ec1ef4a0dc679632c40
#
_cell.length_a   1.000
_cell.length_b   1.000
_cell.length_c   1.000
_cell.angle_alpha   90.00
_cell.angle_beta   90.00
_cell.angle_gamma   90.00
#
_symmetry.space_group_name_H-M   'P 1'
#
loop_
_entity.id
_entity.type
_entity.pdbx_description
1 polymer ?
#
loop_
_entity_poly.entity_id
_entity_poly.type
_entity_poly.pdbx_seq_one_letter_code
_entity_poly.pdbx_strand_id
1 'polypeptide(L)' 'SNEELAVALYKLSSKERDVILLRYFQSMSDQEIAELYHVSRSAIYRRRSNGLKKLKTLLKERN' A
#
# COMPACT_ATOMS: atom_id res chain seq x y z
N SER A 1 9.91 13.00 6.18
CA SER A 1 10.94 12.12 6.77
C SER A 1 10.48 10.67 6.76
N ASN A 2 11.42 9.76 7.02
CA ASN A 2 11.10 8.34 7.09
C ASN A 2 10.12 8.02 8.23
N GLU A 3 10.20 8.77 9.33
CA GLU A 3 9.28 8.58 10.45
C GLU A 3 7.85 8.97 10.07
N GLU A 4 7.69 10.04 9.32
CA GLU A 4 6.35 10.45 8.86
C GLU A 4 5.75 9.41 7.94
N LEU A 5 6.54 8.87 7.03
CA LEU A 5 6.09 7.82 6.13
C LEU A 5 5.71 6.55 6.90
N ALA A 6 6.52 6.16 7.88
CA ALA A 6 6.25 4.98 8.70
C ALA A 6 4.94 5.13 9.47
N VAL A 7 4.72 6.31 10.08
CA VAL A 7 3.48 6.57 10.81
C VAL A 7 2.27 6.52 9.86
N ALA A 8 2.39 7.14 8.67
CA ALA A 8 1.31 7.14 7.69
C ALA A 8 0.98 5.72 7.22
N LEU A 9 2.00 4.90 6.95
CA LEU A 9 1.81 3.51 6.56
C LEU A 9 1.10 2.72 7.66
N TYR A 10 1.43 2.99 8.91
CA TYR A 10 0.81 2.31 10.05
C TYR A 10 -0.68 2.62 10.18
N LYS A 11 -1.12 3.79 9.70
CA LYS A 11 -2.51 4.20 9.76
C LYS A 11 -3.38 3.55 8.66
N LEU A 12 -2.76 2.93 7.68
CA LEU A 12 -3.49 2.20 6.66
C LEU A 12 -4.02 0.88 7.24
N SER A 13 -5.04 0.30 6.59
CA SER A 13 -5.42 -1.07 6.92
C SER A 13 -4.25 -2.01 6.61
N SER A 14 -4.21 -3.16 7.30
CA SER A 14 -3.13 -4.12 7.07
C SER A 14 -3.10 -4.59 5.60
N LYS A 15 -4.26 -4.77 4.99
CA LYS A 15 -4.34 -5.20 3.59
C LYS A 15 -3.76 -4.16 2.64
N GLU A 16 -4.05 -2.89 2.87
CA GLU A 16 -3.51 -1.79 2.06
C GLU A 16 -2.01 -1.64 2.27
N ARG A 17 -1.59 -1.65 3.53
CA ARG A 17 -0.18 -1.50 3.87
C ARG A 17 0.67 -2.60 3.27
N ASP A 18 0.24 -3.86 3.42
CA ASP A 18 1.01 -5.00 2.94
C ASP A 18 1.22 -4.96 1.43
N VAL A 19 0.18 -4.60 0.67
CA VAL A 19 0.30 -4.48 -0.78
C VAL A 19 1.29 -3.37 -1.16
N ILE A 20 1.23 -2.23 -0.48
CA ILE A 20 2.15 -1.13 -0.76
C ILE A 20 3.59 -1.54 -0.45
N LEU A 21 3.82 -2.20 0.68
CA LEU A 21 5.16 -2.65 1.05
C LEU A 21 5.71 -3.67 0.05
N LEU A 22 4.90 -4.63 -0.35
CA LEU A 22 5.32 -5.65 -1.31
C LEU A 22 5.58 -5.04 -2.70
N ARG A 23 4.73 -4.13 -3.14
CA ARG A 23 4.83 -3.52 -4.46
C ARG A 23 6.02 -2.58 -4.58
N TYR A 24 6.22 -1.72 -3.60
CA TYR A 24 7.19 -0.63 -3.71
C TYR A 24 8.51 -0.90 -3.01
N PHE A 25 8.52 -1.70 -1.95
CA PHE A 25 9.76 -2.01 -1.23
C PHE A 25 10.32 -3.37 -1.58
N GLN A 26 9.48 -4.32 -1.99
CA GLN A 26 9.93 -5.65 -2.41
C GLN A 26 9.90 -5.84 -3.93
N SER A 27 9.52 -4.80 -4.65
CA SER A 27 9.50 -4.80 -6.13
C SER A 27 8.64 -5.90 -6.74
N MET A 28 7.61 -6.35 -6.04
CA MET A 28 6.68 -7.33 -6.58
C MET A 28 5.66 -6.64 -7.50
N SER A 29 5.31 -7.32 -8.59
CA SER A 29 4.23 -6.83 -9.47
C SER A 29 2.86 -7.09 -8.83
N ASP A 30 1.83 -6.39 -9.31
CA ASP A 30 0.46 -6.64 -8.86
C ASP A 30 0.07 -8.10 -9.08
N GLN A 31 0.50 -8.68 -10.22
CA GLN A 31 0.20 -10.07 -10.52
C GLN A 31 0.86 -11.03 -9.53
N GLU A 32 2.12 -10.78 -9.18
CA GLU A 32 2.83 -11.59 -8.19
C GLU A 32 2.18 -11.52 -6.83
N ILE A 33 1.76 -10.33 -6.42
CA ILE A 33 1.07 -10.14 -5.13
C ILE A 33 -0.27 -10.86 -5.14
N ALA A 34 -1.00 -10.76 -6.27
CA ALA A 34 -2.30 -11.43 -6.42
C ALA A 34 -2.14 -12.95 -6.27
N GLU A 35 -1.11 -13.51 -6.87
CA GLU A 35 -0.82 -14.94 -6.76
C GLU A 35 -0.47 -15.32 -5.33
N LEU A 36 0.31 -14.49 -4.64
CA LEU A 36 0.69 -14.74 -3.26
C LEU A 36 -0.52 -14.80 -2.33
N TYR A 37 -1.47 -13.90 -2.52
CA TYR A 37 -2.66 -13.83 -1.67
C TYR A 37 -3.86 -14.62 -2.19
N HIS A 38 -3.75 -15.26 -3.34
CA HIS A 38 -4.84 -16.00 -3.97
C HIS A 38 -6.08 -15.13 -4.21
N VAL A 39 -5.84 -13.94 -4.72
CA VAL A 39 -6.90 -13.00 -5.10
C VAL A 39 -6.67 -12.54 -6.53
N SER A 40 -7.64 -11.80 -7.08
CA SER A 40 -7.51 -11.30 -8.44
C SER A 40 -6.50 -10.13 -8.51
N ARG A 41 -5.90 -9.96 -9.67
CA ARG A 41 -5.01 -8.82 -9.92
C ARG A 41 -5.75 -7.50 -9.71
N SER A 42 -7.02 -7.41 -10.13
CA SER A 42 -7.81 -6.19 -9.96
C SER A 42 -8.06 -5.87 -8.48
N ALA A 43 -8.18 -6.89 -7.63
CA ALA A 43 -8.31 -6.69 -6.19
C ALA A 43 -7.04 -6.05 -5.61
N ILE A 44 -5.87 -6.52 -6.06
CA ILE A 44 -4.59 -5.95 -5.62
C ILE A 44 -4.45 -4.51 -6.12
N TYR A 45 -4.82 -4.26 -7.37
CA TYR A 45 -4.80 -2.90 -7.92
C TYR A 45 -5.64 -1.95 -7.06
N ARG A 46 -6.86 -2.37 -6.69
CA ARG A 46 -7.74 -1.54 -5.85
C ARG A 46 -7.15 -1.28 -4.46
N ARG A 47 -6.60 -2.32 -3.83
CA ARG A 47 -5.96 -2.16 -2.51
C ARG A 47 -4.80 -1.17 -2.59
N ARG A 48 -3.98 -1.30 -3.63
CA ARG A 48 -2.84 -0.42 -3.84
C ARG A 48 -3.30 1.01 -4.10
N SER A 49 -4.26 1.19 -5.00
CA SER A 49 -4.78 2.50 -5.35
C SER A 49 -5.41 3.20 -4.14
N ASN A 50 -6.24 2.47 -3.39
CA ASN A 50 -6.88 3.02 -2.19
C ASN A 50 -5.85 3.35 -1.12
N GLY A 51 -4.87 2.49 -0.92
CA GLY A 51 -3.80 2.72 0.03
C GLY A 51 -2.99 3.95 -0.30
N LEU A 52 -2.64 4.12 -1.58
CA LEU A 52 -1.88 5.30 -2.03
C LEU A 52 -2.66 6.59 -1.83
N LYS A 53 -3.96 6.59 -2.10
CA LYS A 53 -4.80 7.76 -1.88
C LYS A 53 -4.81 8.16 -0.41
N LYS A 54 -4.99 7.19 0.48
CA LYS A 54 -4.98 7.43 1.92
C LYS A 54 -3.62 7.92 2.38
N LEU A 55 -2.57 7.31 1.87
CA LEU A 55 -1.20 7.69 2.22
C LEU A 55 -0.91 9.13 1.84
N LYS A 56 -1.30 9.54 0.64
CA LYS A 56 -1.15 10.91 0.18
C LYS A 56 -1.88 11.89 1.10
N THR A 57 -3.11 11.56 1.46
CA THR A 57 -3.91 12.40 2.36
C THR A 57 -3.24 12.54 3.72
N LEU A 58 -2.78 11.43 4.29
CA LEU A 58 -2.13 11.42 5.59
C LEU A 58 -0.85 12.26 5.60
N LEU A 59 -0.04 12.11 4.57
CA LEU A 59 1.21 12.87 4.46
C LEU A 59 0.95 14.36 4.24
N LYS A 60 -0.08 14.70 3.47
CA LYS A 60 -0.46 16.08 3.20
C LYS A 60 -0.98 16.78 4.44
N GLU A 61 -1.74 16.07 5.29
CA GLU A 61 -2.30 16.62 6.52
C GLU A 61 -1.24 17.00 7.54
N ARG A 62 -0.03 16.46 7.42
CA ARG A 62 1.04 16.76 8.35
C ARG A 62 1.70 18.11 8.08
N ASN A 63 1.45 18.69 6.93
CA ASN A 63 1.96 19.99 6.57
C ASN A 63 1.01 21.09 7.01
#